data_1a97c933298cd34f9fea17e678111549
#
_entry.id   1a97c933298cd34f9fea17e678111549
#
_cell.length_a   1.000
_cell.length_b   1.000
_cell.length_c   1.000
_cell.angle_alpha   90.00
_cell.angle_beta   90.00
_cell.angle_gamma   90.00
#
_symmetry.space_group_name_H-M   'P 1'
#
loop_
_entity.id
_entity.type
_entity.pdbx_description
1 polymer ?
#
loop_
_entity_poly.entity_id
_entity_poly.type
_entity_poly.pdbx_seq_one_letter_code
_entity_poly.pdbx_strand_id
1 'polypeptide(L)'
;NLNFRKVKLKKLKNVPAYSWLKSKKIRVSGSSNLEIKFSINSSIKPNKELLVYRPQKLIIGIGTVSGASYVKLKKLVLDTLENKDLSIHAVKAIATIDLKKNERAINKLGQYLNKPIIHFKASELNKISPQLANSSEYVFRTVGSHSVAEAAALVAAGKSSKLIVEKNKSAEATCAVACLSLIHI
;
A
#
# COMPACT_ATOMS: atom_id res chain seq x y z
N ASN A 1 -3.11 -15.86 2.21
CA ASN A 1 -3.58 -16.81 1.18
C ASN A 1 -4.99 -17.26 1.53
N LEU A 2 -5.99 -16.75 0.80
CA LEU A 2 -7.38 -17.15 0.95
C LEU A 2 -7.71 -18.05 -0.24
N ASN A 3 -7.63 -19.36 -0.06
CA ASN A 3 -8.16 -20.33 -1.01
C ASN A 3 -9.68 -20.37 -0.87
N PHE A 4 -10.40 -20.09 -1.94
CA PHE A 4 -11.85 -20.02 -1.93
C PHE A 4 -12.45 -21.35 -2.39
N ARG A 5 -12.85 -22.18 -1.43
CA ARG A 5 -13.86 -23.21 -1.65
C ARG A 5 -15.27 -22.57 -1.53
N LYS A 6 -16.28 -23.17 -2.15
CA LYS A 6 -17.68 -22.73 -2.29
C LYS A 6 -18.28 -21.86 -1.14
N VAL A 7 -17.94 -22.14 0.12
CA VAL A 7 -18.50 -21.48 1.31
C VAL A 7 -17.93 -20.07 1.53
N LYS A 8 -16.68 -19.81 1.13
CA LYS A 8 -16.01 -18.51 1.34
C LYS A 8 -16.43 -17.46 0.31
N LEU A 9 -16.74 -17.86 -0.92
CA LEU A 9 -17.29 -16.96 -1.95
C LEU A 9 -18.62 -16.33 -1.54
N LYS A 10 -19.48 -17.07 -0.85
CA LYS A 10 -20.78 -16.60 -0.38
C LYS A 10 -20.64 -15.46 0.64
N LYS A 11 -19.64 -15.52 1.52
CA LYS A 11 -19.33 -14.44 2.48
C LYS A 11 -18.76 -13.19 1.78
N LEU A 12 -17.91 -13.36 0.78
CA LEU A 12 -17.28 -12.24 0.05
C LEU A 12 -18.26 -11.47 -0.83
N LYS A 13 -19.30 -12.11 -1.37
CA LYS A 13 -20.36 -11.44 -2.15
C LYS A 13 -21.03 -10.29 -1.40
N ASN A 14 -21.01 -10.31 -0.09
CA ASN A 14 -21.64 -9.29 0.76
C ASN A 14 -20.70 -8.13 1.12
N VAL A 15 -19.42 -8.21 0.74
CA VAL A 15 -18.45 -7.14 0.98
C VAL A 15 -18.48 -6.15 -0.20
N PRO A 16 -18.67 -4.84 0.04
CA PRO A 16 -18.76 -3.84 -1.02
C PRO A 16 -17.57 -3.87 -1.99
N ALA A 17 -16.36 -4.09 -1.48
CA ALA A 17 -15.12 -4.19 -2.28
C ALA A 17 -15.13 -5.36 -3.30
N TYR A 18 -16.03 -6.34 -3.14
CA TYR A 18 -16.14 -7.51 -4.00
C TYR A 18 -17.53 -7.62 -4.64
N SER A 19 -18.25 -6.51 -4.74
CA SER A 19 -19.61 -6.43 -5.32
C SER A 19 -19.68 -7.02 -6.75
N TRP A 20 -18.58 -6.99 -7.50
CA TRP A 20 -18.46 -7.61 -8.83
C TRP A 20 -18.71 -9.14 -8.81
N LEU A 21 -18.48 -9.82 -7.67
CA LEU A 21 -18.82 -11.25 -7.50
C LEU A 21 -20.33 -11.52 -7.54
N LYS A 22 -21.17 -10.48 -7.39
CA LYS A 22 -22.62 -10.57 -7.51
C LYS A 22 -23.09 -10.51 -8.97
N SER A 23 -22.21 -10.19 -9.91
CA SER A 23 -22.56 -10.10 -11.32
C SER A 23 -23.12 -11.42 -11.84
N LYS A 24 -24.26 -11.33 -12.59
CA LYS A 24 -24.87 -12.49 -13.27
C LYS A 24 -23.93 -13.18 -14.27
N LYS A 25 -22.85 -12.47 -14.71
CA LYS A 25 -21.83 -13.02 -15.61
C LYS A 25 -20.89 -14.02 -14.94
N ILE A 26 -20.84 -14.04 -13.58
CA ILE A 26 -19.99 -14.97 -12.82
C ILE A 26 -20.87 -16.10 -12.30
N ARG A 27 -20.76 -17.27 -12.90
CA ARG A 27 -21.39 -18.50 -12.41
C ARG A 27 -20.42 -19.26 -11.53
N VAL A 28 -20.82 -19.54 -10.31
CA VAL A 28 -20.07 -20.40 -9.38
C VAL A 28 -20.61 -21.82 -9.57
N SER A 29 -19.88 -22.66 -10.29
CA SER A 29 -20.19 -24.08 -10.45
C SER A 29 -19.41 -24.94 -9.45
N GLY A 30 -19.95 -26.11 -9.08
CA GLY A 30 -19.28 -27.02 -8.17
C GLY A 30 -18.19 -27.89 -8.82
N SER A 31 -18.05 -27.84 -10.14
CA SER A 31 -17.18 -28.69 -10.98
C SER A 31 -16.15 -27.91 -11.78
N SER A 32 -15.92 -26.64 -11.48
CA SER A 32 -14.94 -25.82 -12.19
C SER A 32 -13.54 -25.99 -11.58
N ASN A 33 -12.53 -26.24 -12.39
CA ASN A 33 -11.11 -26.22 -12.01
C ASN A 33 -10.57 -24.79 -11.84
N LEU A 34 -11.39 -23.75 -12.08
CA LEU A 34 -11.01 -22.35 -11.91
C LEU A 34 -10.88 -21.98 -10.45
N GLU A 35 -9.68 -21.54 -10.07
CA GLU A 35 -9.39 -20.98 -8.75
C GLU A 35 -9.36 -19.45 -8.81
N ILE A 36 -9.95 -18.79 -7.81
CA ILE A 36 -9.80 -17.35 -7.60
C ILE A 36 -8.96 -17.13 -6.34
N LYS A 37 -7.78 -16.55 -6.49
CA LYS A 37 -6.87 -16.24 -5.39
C LYS A 37 -6.80 -14.75 -5.13
N PHE A 38 -7.01 -14.37 -3.87
CA PHE A 38 -6.84 -12.98 -3.41
C PHE A 38 -5.48 -12.85 -2.77
N SER A 39 -4.61 -12.03 -3.35
CA SER A 39 -3.26 -11.88 -2.83
C SER A 39 -2.68 -10.51 -3.14
N ILE A 40 -1.87 -10.00 -2.21
CA ILE A 40 -1.03 -8.81 -2.41
C ILE A 40 0.36 -9.17 -2.94
N ASN A 41 0.69 -10.46 -3.03
CA ASN A 41 2.03 -10.94 -3.41
C ASN A 41 2.24 -10.91 -4.92
N SER A 42 3.38 -10.42 -5.37
CA SER A 42 3.74 -10.29 -6.78
C SER A 42 4.10 -11.64 -7.42
N SER A 43 4.64 -12.59 -6.65
CA SER A 43 5.06 -13.93 -7.11
C SER A 43 3.89 -14.79 -7.59
N ILE A 44 2.68 -14.56 -7.05
CA ILE A 44 1.50 -15.30 -7.49
C ILE A 44 1.05 -14.75 -8.84
N LYS A 45 1.26 -15.51 -9.91
CA LYS A 45 0.89 -15.12 -11.27
C LYS A 45 -0.42 -15.80 -11.69
N PRO A 46 -1.28 -15.10 -12.46
CA PRO A 46 -2.47 -15.74 -13.05
C PRO A 46 -2.06 -16.73 -14.13
N ASN A 47 -2.90 -17.75 -14.34
CA ASN A 47 -2.79 -18.70 -15.44
C ASN A 47 -4.20 -19.09 -15.92
N LYS A 48 -4.31 -20.11 -16.82
CA LYS A 48 -5.60 -20.54 -17.40
C LYS A 48 -6.61 -21.03 -16.34
N GLU A 49 -6.15 -21.53 -15.20
CA GLU A 49 -6.97 -22.08 -14.11
C GLU A 49 -6.99 -21.20 -12.86
N LEU A 50 -6.13 -20.15 -12.81
CA LEU A 50 -5.96 -19.29 -11.65
C LEU A 50 -6.20 -17.82 -12.01
N LEU A 51 -7.30 -17.25 -11.53
CA LEU A 51 -7.52 -15.81 -11.52
C LEU A 51 -6.95 -15.20 -10.22
N VAL A 52 -6.02 -14.27 -10.34
CA VAL A 52 -5.45 -13.56 -9.18
C VAL A 52 -6.09 -12.19 -9.04
N TYR A 53 -6.86 -12.00 -7.97
CA TYR A 53 -7.39 -10.69 -7.59
C TYR A 53 -6.41 -9.98 -6.65
N ARG A 54 -6.08 -8.72 -6.95
CA ARG A 54 -5.17 -7.86 -6.16
C ARG A 54 -5.97 -6.85 -5.34
N PRO A 55 -6.34 -7.15 -4.08
CA PRO A 55 -7.02 -6.16 -3.26
C PRO A 55 -6.11 -4.97 -3.00
N GLN A 56 -6.61 -3.75 -3.23
CA GLN A 56 -5.86 -2.52 -3.00
C GLN A 56 -5.79 -2.22 -1.49
N LYS A 57 -4.77 -2.78 -0.83
CA LYS A 57 -4.58 -2.71 0.62
C LYS A 57 -3.26 -2.10 1.05
N LEU A 58 -2.37 -1.80 0.10
CA LEU A 58 -1.05 -1.26 0.41
C LEU A 58 -1.06 0.26 0.35
N ILE A 59 -0.55 0.90 1.39
CA ILE A 59 -0.25 2.32 1.40
C ILE A 59 1.27 2.49 1.40
N ILE A 60 1.78 3.23 0.44
CA ILE A 60 3.19 3.58 0.35
C ILE A 60 3.39 4.93 1.01
N GLY A 61 4.09 4.96 2.13
CA GLY A 61 4.51 6.20 2.77
C GLY A 61 5.87 6.65 2.22
N ILE A 62 5.99 7.94 1.93
CA ILE A 62 7.18 8.53 1.30
C ILE A 62 7.65 9.75 2.06
N GLY A 63 8.96 9.82 2.31
CA GLY A 63 9.68 11.01 2.70
C GLY A 63 10.77 11.31 1.66
N THR A 64 11.01 12.59 1.33
CA THR A 64 12.07 13.00 0.40
C THR A 64 12.77 14.25 0.89
N VAL A 65 14.03 14.45 0.47
CA VAL A 65 14.64 15.79 0.47
C VAL A 65 13.94 16.67 -0.56
N SER A 66 14.10 17.97 -0.49
CA SER A 66 13.59 18.89 -1.52
C SER A 66 14.34 18.69 -2.83
N GLY A 67 13.61 18.65 -3.94
CA GLY A 67 14.19 18.45 -5.27
C GLY A 67 14.70 17.03 -5.54
N ALA A 68 14.20 16.03 -4.81
CA ALA A 68 14.59 14.64 -5.00
C ALA A 68 14.40 14.15 -6.44
N SER A 69 15.28 13.26 -6.89
CA SER A 69 15.19 12.66 -8.21
C SER A 69 14.01 11.68 -8.30
N TYR A 70 13.11 11.91 -9.27
CA TYR A 70 12.01 10.98 -9.56
C TYR A 70 12.52 9.56 -9.91
N VAL A 71 13.59 9.46 -10.68
CA VAL A 71 14.14 8.16 -11.11
C VAL A 71 14.62 7.36 -9.89
N LYS A 72 15.33 8.02 -8.97
CA LYS A 72 15.82 7.38 -7.74
C LYS A 72 14.66 7.02 -6.80
N LEU A 73 13.66 7.91 -6.65
CA LEU A 73 12.47 7.63 -5.85
C LEU A 73 11.67 6.45 -6.42
N LYS A 74 11.41 6.45 -7.72
CA LYS A 74 10.72 5.35 -8.41
C LYS A 74 11.45 4.02 -8.19
N LYS A 75 12.79 4.01 -8.39
CA LYS A 75 13.59 2.82 -8.16
C LYS A 75 13.46 2.32 -6.71
N LEU A 76 13.63 3.20 -5.71
CA LEU A 76 13.49 2.85 -4.30
C LEU A 76 12.14 2.19 -4.01
N VAL A 77 11.04 2.75 -4.54
CA VAL A 77 9.70 2.22 -4.31
C VAL A 77 9.52 0.85 -4.96
N LEU A 78 9.95 0.69 -6.22
CA LEU A 78 9.83 -0.58 -6.94
C LEU A 78 10.67 -1.68 -6.28
N ASP A 79 11.93 -1.39 -5.95
CA ASP A 79 12.83 -2.33 -5.24
C ASP A 79 12.24 -2.71 -3.87
N THR A 80 11.63 -1.74 -3.15
CA THR A 80 10.99 -2.00 -1.85
C THR A 80 9.81 -2.97 -1.98
N LEU A 81 8.98 -2.80 -2.99
CA LEU A 81 7.86 -3.70 -3.24
C LEU A 81 8.34 -5.09 -3.69
N GLU A 82 9.30 -5.15 -4.59
CA GLU A 82 9.84 -6.40 -5.15
C GLU A 82 10.53 -7.25 -4.07
N ASN A 83 11.41 -6.65 -3.28
CA ASN A 83 12.14 -7.34 -2.19
C ASN A 83 11.22 -7.93 -1.11
N LYS A 84 9.97 -7.46 -1.02
CA LYS A 84 8.96 -7.96 -0.08
C LYS A 84 7.84 -8.73 -0.77
N ASP A 85 8.04 -9.11 -2.02
CA ASP A 85 7.04 -9.82 -2.83
C ASP A 85 5.68 -9.12 -2.87
N LEU A 86 5.66 -7.79 -2.92
CA LEU A 86 4.44 -6.99 -2.93
C LEU A 86 4.07 -6.56 -4.34
N SER A 87 2.81 -6.79 -4.72
CA SER A 87 2.31 -6.40 -6.04
C SER A 87 2.01 -4.91 -6.10
N ILE A 88 2.55 -4.22 -7.11
CA ILE A 88 2.22 -2.84 -7.43
C ILE A 88 0.71 -2.61 -7.64
N HIS A 89 0.00 -3.62 -8.14
CA HIS A 89 -1.45 -3.58 -8.34
C HIS A 89 -2.24 -3.61 -7.03
N ALA A 90 -1.61 -4.03 -5.92
CA ALA A 90 -2.20 -4.00 -4.59
C ALA A 90 -2.06 -2.63 -3.88
N VAL A 91 -1.33 -1.69 -4.49
CA VAL A 91 -1.19 -0.32 -3.97
C VAL A 91 -2.51 0.42 -4.09
N LYS A 92 -2.95 1.03 -2.98
CA LYS A 92 -4.16 1.85 -2.87
C LYS A 92 -3.86 3.34 -3.04
N ALA A 93 -2.82 3.82 -2.35
CA ALA A 93 -2.44 5.23 -2.34
C ALA A 93 -0.97 5.41 -1.95
N ILE A 94 -0.45 6.59 -2.23
CA ILE A 94 0.79 7.13 -1.69
C ILE A 94 0.43 8.09 -0.56
N ALA A 95 1.23 8.13 0.50
CA ALA A 95 1.03 9.01 1.63
C ALA A 95 2.34 9.76 1.97
N THR A 96 2.24 11.05 2.29
CA THR A 96 3.37 11.90 2.64
C THR A 96 2.95 13.07 3.52
N ILE A 97 3.89 13.89 3.95
CA ILE A 97 3.63 15.13 4.67
C ILE A 97 3.18 16.26 3.71
N ASP A 98 2.34 17.17 4.19
CA ASP A 98 1.79 18.29 3.41
C ASP A 98 2.86 19.26 2.87
N LEU A 99 3.98 19.42 3.57
CA LEU A 99 5.14 20.18 3.12
C LEU A 99 5.71 19.68 1.77
N LYS A 100 5.38 18.43 1.36
CA LYS A 100 5.81 17.81 0.10
C LYS A 100 4.75 17.83 -1.00
N LYS A 101 3.67 18.62 -0.84
CA LYS A 101 2.58 18.71 -1.82
C LYS A 101 3.06 19.10 -3.22
N ASN A 102 4.05 19.98 -3.31
CA ASN A 102 4.62 20.45 -4.57
C ASN A 102 5.88 19.69 -5.01
N GLU A 103 6.25 18.59 -4.34
CA GLU A 103 7.43 17.82 -4.69
C GLU A 103 7.21 17.05 -6.00
N ARG A 104 7.92 17.45 -7.05
CA ARG A 104 7.76 16.92 -8.41
C ARG A 104 7.98 15.41 -8.49
N ALA A 105 8.93 14.87 -7.73
CA ALA A 105 9.24 13.44 -7.73
C ALA A 105 8.05 12.62 -7.22
N ILE A 106 7.40 13.07 -6.13
CA ILE A 106 6.24 12.38 -5.55
C ILE A 106 5.03 12.48 -6.49
N ASN A 107 4.79 13.66 -7.07
CA ASN A 107 3.69 13.87 -8.02
C ASN A 107 3.83 12.99 -9.27
N LYS A 108 5.04 12.90 -9.86
CA LYS A 108 5.32 12.00 -10.98
C LYS A 108 5.17 10.52 -10.59
N LEU A 109 5.51 10.14 -9.37
CA LEU A 109 5.31 8.79 -8.89
C LEU A 109 3.82 8.45 -8.77
N GLY A 110 3.00 9.38 -8.26
CA GLY A 110 1.54 9.23 -8.21
C GLY A 110 0.92 9.01 -9.59
N GLN A 111 1.36 9.79 -10.57
CA GLN A 111 0.96 9.64 -11.97
C GLN A 111 1.39 8.28 -12.54
N TYR A 112 2.66 7.87 -12.34
CA TYR A 112 3.19 6.60 -12.81
C TYR A 112 2.42 5.40 -12.25
N LEU A 113 2.11 5.43 -10.95
CA LEU A 113 1.34 4.37 -10.28
C LEU A 113 -0.16 4.45 -10.57
N ASN A 114 -0.62 5.56 -11.13
CA ASN A 114 -2.05 5.90 -11.24
C ASN A 114 -2.76 5.77 -9.89
N LYS A 115 -2.17 6.38 -8.84
CA LYS A 115 -2.67 6.33 -7.46
C LYS A 115 -2.75 7.72 -6.85
N PRO A 116 -3.76 7.97 -5.99
CA PRO A 116 -3.89 9.22 -5.26
C PRO A 116 -2.74 9.40 -4.28
N ILE A 117 -2.36 10.67 -4.05
CA ILE A 117 -1.41 11.07 -3.03
C ILE A 117 -2.19 11.73 -1.89
N ILE A 118 -2.01 11.21 -0.69
CA ILE A 118 -2.62 11.71 0.54
C ILE A 118 -1.58 12.50 1.32
N HIS A 119 -1.92 13.72 1.72
CA HIS A 119 -1.04 14.61 2.46
C HIS A 119 -1.54 14.76 3.90
N PHE A 120 -0.64 14.69 4.86
CA PHE A 120 -0.92 14.83 6.29
C PHE A 120 -0.11 15.95 6.90
N LYS A 121 -0.68 16.66 7.87
CA LYS A 121 0.05 17.64 8.67
C LYS A 121 1.04 16.93 9.61
N ALA A 122 2.13 17.61 9.96
CA ALA A 122 3.10 17.09 10.93
C ALA A 122 2.44 16.66 12.26
N SER A 123 1.44 17.42 12.72
CA SER A 123 0.69 17.10 13.95
C SER A 123 -0.09 15.79 13.88
N GLU A 124 -0.56 15.40 12.70
CA GLU A 124 -1.27 14.13 12.49
C GLU A 124 -0.29 12.96 12.50
N LEU A 125 0.88 13.13 11.88
CA LEU A 125 1.93 12.11 11.82
C LEU A 125 2.55 11.86 13.20
N ASN A 126 2.71 12.90 14.00
CA ASN A 126 3.30 12.78 15.34
C ASN A 126 2.42 12.01 16.34
N LYS A 127 1.10 11.94 16.13
CA LYS A 127 0.19 11.17 17.00
C LYS A 127 0.50 9.68 17.07
N ILE A 128 1.14 9.12 16.04
CA ILE A 128 1.51 7.70 16.00
C ILE A 128 3.01 7.48 16.15
N SER A 129 3.79 8.54 16.36
CA SER A 129 5.25 8.49 16.54
C SER A 129 5.72 7.45 17.56
N PRO A 130 5.06 7.27 18.74
CA PRO A 130 5.46 6.26 19.70
C PRO A 130 5.40 4.81 19.21
N GLN A 131 4.70 4.56 18.11
CA GLN A 131 4.49 3.21 17.53
C GLN A 131 5.46 2.91 16.38
N LEU A 132 6.38 3.85 16.06
CA LEU A 132 7.26 3.72 14.90
C LEU A 132 8.55 3.00 15.25
N ALA A 133 8.95 2.07 14.38
CA ALA A 133 10.18 1.30 14.52
C ALA A 133 11.46 2.15 14.36
N ASN A 134 11.39 3.22 13.53
CA ASN A 134 12.53 4.05 13.16
C ASN A 134 12.23 5.55 13.36
N SER A 135 12.37 6.05 14.57
CA SER A 135 12.31 7.50 14.81
C SER A 135 13.62 8.17 14.40
N SER A 136 13.54 9.33 13.77
CA SER A 136 14.70 10.16 13.43
C SER A 136 14.54 11.57 14.00
N GLU A 137 15.39 11.92 14.95
CA GLU A 137 15.39 13.25 15.57
C GLU A 137 15.69 14.36 14.55
N TYR A 138 16.53 14.06 13.55
CA TYR A 138 16.80 14.98 12.46
C TYR A 138 15.54 15.30 11.66
N VAL A 139 14.74 14.29 11.31
CA VAL A 139 13.47 14.48 10.58
C VAL A 139 12.48 15.26 11.45
N PHE A 140 12.41 14.99 12.74
CA PHE A 140 11.57 15.75 13.67
C PHE A 140 11.93 17.24 13.68
N ARG A 141 13.22 17.59 13.81
CA ARG A 141 13.69 18.98 13.79
C ARG A 141 13.41 19.70 12.48
N THR A 142 13.48 18.98 11.34
CA THR A 142 13.34 19.57 10.01
C THR A 142 11.88 19.68 9.56
N VAL A 143 11.05 18.68 9.85
CA VAL A 143 9.67 18.58 9.33
C VAL A 143 8.62 18.36 10.41
N GLY A 144 9.01 18.34 11.69
CA GLY A 144 8.11 18.16 12.82
C GLY A 144 7.55 16.73 12.94
N SER A 145 8.20 15.73 12.34
CA SER A 145 7.82 14.31 12.43
C SER A 145 9.05 13.41 12.52
N HIS A 146 9.02 12.41 13.41
CA HIS A 146 10.13 11.46 13.61
C HIS A 146 10.39 10.56 12.42
N SER A 147 9.35 10.11 11.72
CA SER A 147 9.46 9.22 10.55
C SER A 147 8.30 9.45 9.59
N VAL A 148 8.50 10.37 8.64
CA VAL A 148 7.45 10.76 7.67
C VAL A 148 6.92 9.56 6.91
N ALA A 149 7.80 8.69 6.38
CA ALA A 149 7.37 7.59 5.54
C ALA A 149 6.49 6.57 6.29
N GLU A 150 6.95 6.11 7.47
CA GLU A 150 6.22 5.13 8.29
C GLU A 150 4.93 5.73 8.85
N ALA A 151 5.02 6.96 9.40
CA ALA A 151 3.88 7.65 9.96
C ALA A 151 2.79 7.87 8.91
N ALA A 152 3.15 8.41 7.74
CA ALA A 152 2.21 8.65 6.65
C ALA A 152 1.56 7.34 6.16
N ALA A 153 2.34 6.26 6.02
CA ALA A 153 1.81 4.97 5.64
C ALA A 153 0.76 4.44 6.63
N LEU A 154 1.06 4.51 7.94
CA LEU A 154 0.18 4.01 9.00
C LEU A 154 -1.08 4.88 9.17
N VAL A 155 -0.93 6.23 9.17
CA VAL A 155 -2.09 7.14 9.27
C VAL A 155 -3.04 6.91 8.11
N ALA A 156 -2.53 6.82 6.89
CA ALA A 156 -3.34 6.59 5.70
C ALA A 156 -3.97 5.20 5.65
N ALA A 157 -3.33 4.20 6.23
CA ALA A 157 -3.86 2.85 6.32
C ALA A 157 -4.93 2.69 7.42
N GLY A 158 -4.97 3.63 8.38
CA GLY A 158 -6.00 3.69 9.42
C GLY A 158 -5.75 2.79 10.62
N LYS A 159 -6.72 2.78 11.55
CA LYS A 159 -6.66 2.00 12.78
C LYS A 159 -6.50 0.51 12.47
N SER A 160 -5.73 -0.20 13.31
CA SER A 160 -5.44 -1.63 13.17
C SER A 160 -4.65 -2.02 11.90
N SER A 161 -4.10 -1.05 11.18
CA SER A 161 -3.14 -1.31 10.11
C SER A 161 -1.80 -1.77 10.68
N LYS A 162 -0.99 -2.43 9.84
CA LYS A 162 0.35 -2.87 10.20
C LYS A 162 1.36 -2.37 9.20
N LEU A 163 2.50 -1.94 9.69
CA LEU A 163 3.68 -1.71 8.89
C LEU A 163 4.21 -3.07 8.43
N ILE A 164 4.24 -3.31 7.13
CA ILE A 164 4.73 -4.58 6.53
C ILE A 164 6.11 -4.39 5.91
N VAL A 165 6.49 -3.16 5.63
CA VAL A 165 7.84 -2.76 5.30
C VAL A 165 8.18 -1.53 6.11
N GLU A 166 9.15 -1.67 6.99
CA GLU A 166 9.76 -0.58 7.74
C GLU A 166 10.50 0.37 6.78
N LYS A 167 10.93 1.51 7.29
CA LYS A 167 11.60 2.54 6.51
C LYS A 167 12.81 1.99 5.76
N ASN A 168 12.67 1.79 4.45
CA ASN A 168 13.76 1.63 3.52
C ASN A 168 14.21 3.00 3.02
N LYS A 169 15.53 3.23 2.89
CA LYS A 169 16.09 4.54 2.58
C LYS A 169 17.09 4.51 1.42
N SER A 170 17.11 5.59 0.67
CA SER A 170 18.17 5.97 -0.25
C SER A 170 18.80 7.29 0.21
N ALA A 171 19.76 7.83 -0.56
CA ALA A 171 20.36 9.13 -0.25
C ALA A 171 19.33 10.29 -0.24
N GLU A 172 18.26 10.21 -1.05
CA GLU A 172 17.34 11.34 -1.27
C GLU A 172 15.90 11.05 -0.80
N ALA A 173 15.57 9.79 -0.49
CA ALA A 173 14.20 9.41 -0.19
C ALA A 173 14.12 8.25 0.83
N THR A 174 12.96 8.18 1.48
CA THR A 174 12.56 7.06 2.33
C THR A 174 11.23 6.49 1.85
N CYS A 175 11.06 5.19 1.96
CA CYS A 175 9.85 4.45 1.59
C CYS A 175 9.50 3.47 2.70
N ALA A 176 8.22 3.42 3.07
CA ALA A 176 7.66 2.43 3.99
C ALA A 176 6.32 1.94 3.43
N VAL A 177 5.89 0.74 3.81
CA VAL A 177 4.62 0.19 3.34
C VAL A 177 3.79 -0.30 4.51
N ALA A 178 2.58 0.21 4.62
CA ALA A 178 1.56 -0.29 5.54
C ALA A 178 0.47 -1.07 4.79
N CYS A 179 -0.11 -2.05 5.47
CA CYS A 179 -1.25 -2.82 4.97
C CYS A 179 -2.49 -2.50 5.79
N LEU A 180 -3.60 -2.18 5.10
CA LEU A 180 -4.90 -2.01 5.73
C LEU A 180 -5.31 -3.31 6.42
N SER A 181 -5.87 -3.20 7.62
CA SER A 181 -6.38 -4.35 8.36
C SER A 181 -7.46 -5.11 7.57
N LEU A 182 -7.51 -6.42 7.78
CA LEU A 182 -8.55 -7.30 7.25
C LEU A 182 -9.86 -7.25 8.05
N ILE A 183 -9.89 -6.50 9.17
CA ILE A 183 -11.02 -6.54 10.13
C ILE A 183 -12.31 -5.91 9.57
N HIS A 184 -12.27 -5.29 8.40
CA HIS A 184 -13.44 -4.75 7.71
C HIS A 184 -13.84 -5.56 6.46
N ILE A 185 -13.61 -6.89 6.49
CA ILE A 185 -14.16 -7.81 5.48
C ILE A 185 -15.27 -8.65 6.08
#